data_b930bd43f6e3cf2bf54d5938cc1191a6
#
_entry.id   b930bd43f6e3cf2bf54d5938cc1191a6
#
_cell.length_a   1.000
_cell.length_b   1.000
_cell.length_c   1.000
_cell.angle_alpha   90.00
_cell.angle_beta   90.00
_cell.angle_gamma   90.00
#
_symmetry.space_group_name_H-M   'P 1'
#
loop_
_entity.id
_entity.type
_entity.pdbx_description
1 polymer ?
#
loop_
_entity_poly.entity_id
_entity_poly.type
_entity_poly.pdbx_seq_one_letter_code
_entity_poly.pdbx_strand_id
1 'polypeptide(L)'
;MASSKAAEMPEKAPDLPPSFQETMASSPPTFKTKFACMTFNKSDRIRLINFTEAEVLGIEEVIATHWPQGVVHIKPYGEAMEFWLRGRPWSHRAGGNDDSRRLILRILEKLFDMGWVLQGSMEMTIKSVSKGKIFTRIMGWTDHLDTLIFRKQDPVPPPCDWICISFDNSDKLKIVDAPPKDLTDAILQTFGRDVRRREITDDRFKVHLADVPWNPSGTDTVKTRILLLKLIETLERFGFTIYATIGSKGEDEEGAQDLLVCQRQKDWAPGAPIWHR
;
A
#
# COMPACT_ATOMS: atom_id res chain seq x y z
N MET A 1 7.60 20.50 88.90
CA MET A 1 6.41 20.32 88.05
C MET A 1 6.68 21.04 86.73
N ALA A 2 7.14 20.33 85.75
CA ALA A 2 7.40 20.89 84.40
C ALA A 2 6.38 20.23 83.42
N SER A 3 5.48 21.09 82.86
CA SER A 3 4.47 20.74 81.94
C SER A 3 5.07 20.66 80.50
N SER A 4 5.14 19.46 79.93
CA SER A 4 5.57 19.24 78.55
C SER A 4 4.43 19.61 77.61
N LYS A 5 4.65 20.64 76.79
CA LYS A 5 3.73 20.98 75.68
C LYS A 5 4.12 20.19 74.47
N ALA A 6 3.28 19.24 74.10
CA ALA A 6 3.41 18.49 72.81
C ALA A 6 3.17 19.50 71.67
N ALA A 7 4.09 19.54 70.73
CA ALA A 7 3.94 20.28 69.48
C ALA A 7 3.09 19.45 68.51
N GLU A 8 1.93 19.95 68.14
CA GLU A 8 1.06 19.45 67.07
C GLU A 8 1.72 19.72 65.74
N MET A 9 2.00 18.65 64.98
CA MET A 9 2.46 18.76 63.60
C MET A 9 1.27 19.16 62.69
N PRO A 10 1.48 20.07 61.76
CA PRO A 10 0.40 20.44 60.83
C PRO A 10 0.08 19.29 59.92
N GLU A 11 -1.19 18.91 59.89
CA GLU A 11 -1.79 17.92 58.99
C GLU A 11 -1.63 18.40 57.56
N LYS A 12 -0.93 17.61 56.74
CA LYS A 12 -0.72 17.91 55.32
C LYS A 12 -2.06 17.76 54.59
N ALA A 13 -2.57 18.87 54.04
CA ALA A 13 -3.79 18.85 53.25
C ALA A 13 -3.65 17.86 52.08
N PRO A 14 -4.70 17.10 51.75
CA PRO A 14 -4.66 16.14 50.65
C PRO A 14 -4.44 16.90 49.31
N ASP A 15 -3.46 16.41 48.51
CA ASP A 15 -3.23 16.92 47.18
C ASP A 15 -4.50 16.68 46.34
N LEU A 16 -5.30 17.74 46.18
CA LEU A 16 -6.46 17.68 45.28
C LEU A 16 -5.98 17.58 43.83
N PRO A 17 -6.61 16.73 43.02
CA PRO A 17 -6.29 16.68 41.59
C PRO A 17 -6.52 18.07 40.96
N PRO A 18 -5.69 18.48 39.96
CA PRO A 18 -5.81 19.78 39.32
C PRO A 18 -7.22 20.00 38.77
N SER A 19 -7.75 21.20 38.92
CA SER A 19 -9.08 21.55 38.47
C SER A 19 -9.16 21.39 36.92
N PHE A 20 -10.35 21.07 36.42
CA PHE A 20 -10.59 20.96 34.95
C PHE A 20 -10.17 22.22 34.18
N GLN A 21 -10.25 23.40 34.81
CA GLN A 21 -9.80 24.67 34.23
C GLN A 21 -8.28 24.76 34.12
N GLU A 22 -7.52 24.21 35.10
CA GLU A 22 -6.05 24.19 35.06
C GLU A 22 -5.55 23.20 33.98
N THR A 23 -6.27 22.10 33.76
CA THR A 23 -5.94 21.14 32.70
C THR A 23 -6.19 21.69 31.29
N MET A 24 -7.16 22.64 31.17
CA MET A 24 -7.45 23.31 29.87
C MET A 24 -6.53 24.51 29.60
N ALA A 25 -5.77 25.00 30.62
CA ALA A 25 -4.82 26.11 30.46
C ALA A 25 -3.48 25.66 29.84
N SER A 26 -3.18 24.36 29.77
CA SER A 26 -2.09 23.86 28.96
C SER A 26 -2.48 23.99 27.47
N SER A 27 -1.74 24.82 26.73
CA SER A 27 -1.93 24.89 25.26
C SER A 27 -2.06 23.48 24.70
N PRO A 28 -3.08 23.19 23.89
CA PRO A 28 -3.23 21.85 23.31
C PRO A 28 -1.92 21.50 22.60
N PRO A 29 -1.41 20.27 22.73
CA PRO A 29 -0.17 19.88 22.11
C PRO A 29 -0.26 20.22 20.62
N THR A 30 0.69 21.03 20.14
CA THR A 30 0.76 21.44 18.73
C THR A 30 1.20 20.25 17.88
N PHE A 31 0.40 19.18 17.92
CA PHE A 31 0.62 18.00 17.08
C PHE A 31 0.18 18.34 15.66
N LYS A 32 1.15 18.65 14.80
CA LYS A 32 0.91 18.91 13.39
C LYS A 32 1.08 17.63 12.60
N THR A 33 -0.02 16.98 12.26
CA THR A 33 0.00 15.87 11.32
C THR A 33 0.23 16.41 9.91
N LYS A 34 1.17 15.82 9.18
CA LYS A 34 1.41 16.12 7.77
C LYS A 34 0.83 14.99 6.91
N PHE A 35 0.08 15.38 5.89
CA PHE A 35 -0.44 14.47 4.88
C PHE A 35 0.09 14.83 3.50
N ALA A 36 0.27 13.81 2.68
CA ALA A 36 0.63 13.92 1.28
C ALA A 36 -0.22 12.96 0.45
N CYS A 37 -0.26 13.18 -0.85
CA CYS A 37 -1.07 12.36 -1.74
C CYS A 37 -0.28 12.02 -3.00
N MET A 38 -0.37 10.78 -3.44
CA MET A 38 0.10 10.32 -4.74
C MET A 38 -1.07 9.80 -5.56
N THR A 39 -1.11 10.15 -6.83
CA THR A 39 -2.16 9.69 -7.74
C THR A 39 -1.56 9.13 -9.02
N PHE A 40 -2.15 8.05 -9.52
CA PHE A 40 -1.88 7.53 -10.86
C PHE A 40 -2.90 8.12 -11.82
N ASN A 41 -2.44 8.75 -12.89
CA ASN A 41 -3.31 9.48 -13.82
C ASN A 41 -3.10 9.01 -15.23
N LYS A 42 -4.16 8.88 -16.00
CA LYS A 42 -4.11 8.37 -17.38
C LYS A 42 -3.42 7.01 -17.43
N SER A 43 -2.74 6.71 -18.51
CA SER A 43 -1.98 5.47 -18.66
C SER A 43 -0.50 5.61 -18.29
N ASP A 44 -0.01 6.84 -17.97
CA ASP A 44 1.41 7.16 -18.01
C ASP A 44 1.88 8.19 -16.97
N ARG A 45 1.05 8.57 -15.97
CA ARG A 45 1.38 9.70 -15.09
C ARG A 45 1.29 9.37 -13.63
N ILE A 46 2.21 10.00 -12.87
CA ILE A 46 2.19 10.06 -11.41
C ILE A 46 2.14 11.52 -11.01
N ARG A 47 1.28 11.88 -10.05
CA ARG A 47 1.27 13.20 -9.41
C ARG A 47 1.56 13.05 -7.93
N LEU A 48 2.43 13.93 -7.43
CA LEU A 48 2.81 14.03 -6.03
C LEU A 48 2.34 15.38 -5.50
N ILE A 49 1.59 15.37 -4.39
CA ILE A 49 0.99 16.54 -3.76
C ILE A 49 1.46 16.61 -2.30
N ASN A 50 1.92 17.77 -1.84
CA ASN A 50 2.44 18.04 -0.49
C ASN A 50 3.72 17.24 -0.11
N PHE A 51 4.49 16.79 -1.08
CA PHE A 51 5.84 16.28 -0.85
C PHE A 51 6.86 17.42 -0.97
N THR A 52 7.93 17.33 -0.20
CA THR A 52 9.06 18.27 -0.31
C THR A 52 9.86 17.98 -1.57
N GLU A 53 10.66 18.97 -2.04
CA GLU A 53 11.53 18.80 -3.21
C GLU A 53 12.49 17.60 -3.06
N ALA A 54 13.09 17.42 -1.88
CA ALA A 54 13.96 16.27 -1.60
C ALA A 54 13.22 14.92 -1.70
N GLU A 55 11.96 14.87 -1.28
CA GLU A 55 11.12 13.66 -1.39
C GLU A 55 10.72 13.39 -2.84
N VAL A 56 10.42 14.44 -3.62
CA VAL A 56 10.16 14.33 -5.06
C VAL A 56 11.38 13.82 -5.81
N LEU A 57 12.58 14.32 -5.50
CA LEU A 57 13.84 13.82 -6.07
C LEU A 57 14.10 12.36 -5.70
N GLY A 58 13.78 11.95 -4.48
CA GLY A 58 13.87 10.55 -4.07
C GLY A 58 12.95 9.63 -4.88
N ILE A 59 11.76 10.08 -5.26
CA ILE A 59 10.86 9.32 -6.13
C ILE A 59 11.35 9.33 -7.58
N GLU A 60 11.91 10.44 -8.07
CA GLU A 60 12.54 10.51 -9.38
C GLU A 60 13.66 9.48 -9.55
N GLU A 61 14.53 9.34 -8.53
CA GLU A 61 15.58 8.33 -8.48
C GLU A 61 15.02 6.90 -8.59
N VAL A 62 13.93 6.61 -7.85
CA VAL A 62 13.25 5.31 -7.92
C VAL A 62 12.72 5.04 -9.33
N ILE A 63 12.08 6.03 -9.94
CA ILE A 63 11.54 5.89 -11.30
C ILE A 63 12.68 5.68 -12.30
N ALA A 64 13.77 6.43 -12.20
CA ALA A 64 14.92 6.30 -13.08
C ALA A 64 15.57 4.91 -12.98
N THR A 65 15.59 4.33 -11.78
CA THR A 65 16.21 3.02 -11.52
C THR A 65 15.32 1.85 -11.93
N HIS A 66 14.00 1.95 -11.68
CA HIS A 66 13.09 0.80 -11.78
C HIS A 66 12.10 0.88 -12.95
N TRP A 67 12.08 1.99 -13.72
CA TRP A 67 11.27 2.09 -14.93
C TRP A 67 12.15 2.10 -16.18
N PRO A 68 12.32 0.96 -16.88
CA PRO A 68 13.31 0.82 -17.98
C PRO A 68 13.07 1.77 -19.16
N GLN A 69 11.80 2.19 -19.35
CA GLN A 69 11.45 3.08 -20.46
C GLN A 69 11.74 4.56 -20.16
N GLY A 70 11.99 4.90 -18.90
CA GLY A 70 12.36 6.24 -18.46
C GLY A 70 11.20 7.23 -18.38
N VAL A 71 11.56 8.48 -18.05
CA VAL A 71 10.65 9.61 -17.89
C VAL A 71 10.69 10.48 -19.15
N VAL A 72 9.54 11.00 -19.57
CA VAL A 72 9.42 11.95 -20.69
C VAL A 72 9.55 13.38 -20.18
N HIS A 73 8.79 13.72 -19.13
CA HIS A 73 8.77 15.04 -18.52
C HIS A 73 8.54 14.95 -17.01
N ILE A 74 9.11 15.92 -16.29
CA ILE A 74 8.80 16.22 -14.90
C ILE A 74 8.47 17.70 -14.86
N LYS A 75 7.28 18.06 -14.39
CA LYS A 75 6.84 19.45 -14.40
C LYS A 75 5.81 19.75 -13.32
N PRO A 76 5.71 21.00 -12.87
CA PRO A 76 4.59 21.43 -12.03
C PRO A 76 3.25 21.25 -12.74
N TYR A 77 2.22 20.85 -11.98
CA TYR A 77 0.84 20.75 -12.40
C TYR A 77 -0.07 21.26 -11.28
N GLY A 78 -0.39 22.54 -11.29
CA GLY A 78 -0.99 23.22 -10.13
C GLY A 78 -0.06 23.10 -8.92
N GLU A 79 -0.62 22.65 -7.80
CA GLU A 79 0.12 22.42 -6.55
C GLU A 79 0.83 21.03 -6.50
N ALA A 80 0.79 20.27 -7.60
CA ALA A 80 1.41 18.96 -7.69
C ALA A 80 2.70 19.01 -8.54
N MET A 81 3.59 18.02 -8.32
CA MET A 81 4.62 17.65 -9.27
C MET A 81 4.15 16.46 -10.09
N GLU A 82 4.13 16.58 -11.41
CA GLU A 82 3.68 15.54 -12.34
C GLU A 82 4.85 14.91 -13.09
N PHE A 83 4.95 13.58 -13.03
CA PHE A 83 5.87 12.74 -13.81
C PHE A 83 5.12 12.15 -15.00
N TRP A 84 5.65 12.31 -16.21
CA TRP A 84 5.18 11.62 -17.40
C TRP A 84 6.15 10.50 -17.75
N LEU A 85 5.67 9.27 -17.60
CA LEU A 85 6.47 8.09 -17.88
C LEU A 85 6.39 7.75 -19.37
N ARG A 86 7.48 7.27 -19.93
CA ARG A 86 7.46 6.74 -21.29
C ARG A 86 6.72 5.40 -21.29
N GLY A 87 5.99 5.13 -22.38
CA GLY A 87 5.13 3.94 -22.48
C GLY A 87 3.79 4.15 -21.77
N ARG A 88 3.18 3.05 -21.34
CA ARG A 88 1.87 3.06 -20.71
C ARG A 88 1.86 2.11 -19.50
N PRO A 89 2.56 2.46 -18.41
CA PRO A 89 2.70 1.58 -17.24
C PRO A 89 1.36 1.13 -16.64
N TRP A 90 0.35 1.97 -16.71
CA TRP A 90 -0.98 1.72 -16.12
C TRP A 90 -1.99 1.17 -17.13
N SER A 91 -1.57 0.81 -18.35
CA SER A 91 -2.46 0.26 -19.36
C SER A 91 -2.68 -1.24 -19.17
N HIS A 92 -3.92 -1.68 -19.06
CA HIS A 92 -4.31 -3.08 -18.87
C HIS A 92 -4.01 -3.97 -20.07
N ARG A 93 -3.93 -3.41 -21.29
CA ARG A 93 -3.65 -4.15 -22.52
C ARG A 93 -2.26 -4.77 -22.54
N ALA A 94 -1.36 -4.33 -21.69
CA ALA A 94 0.00 -4.87 -21.60
C ALA A 94 0.12 -6.17 -20.78
N GLY A 95 -1.01 -6.80 -20.38
CA GLY A 95 -1.00 -8.09 -19.68
C GLY A 95 -0.36 -8.02 -18.29
N GLY A 96 -0.50 -6.88 -17.59
CA GLY A 96 0.12 -6.67 -16.28
C GLY A 96 1.64 -6.68 -16.39
N ASN A 97 2.23 -5.54 -16.73
CA ASN A 97 3.68 -5.43 -16.83
C ASN A 97 4.31 -5.60 -15.43
N ASP A 98 5.14 -6.60 -15.24
CA ASP A 98 5.84 -6.84 -13.98
C ASP A 98 6.72 -5.64 -13.59
N ASP A 99 7.24 -4.88 -14.58
CA ASP A 99 8.00 -3.64 -14.34
C ASP A 99 7.13 -2.54 -13.73
N SER A 100 5.87 -2.41 -14.15
CA SER A 100 4.93 -1.44 -13.54
C SER A 100 4.63 -1.80 -12.09
N ARG A 101 4.45 -3.09 -11.79
CA ARG A 101 4.23 -3.58 -10.44
C ARG A 101 5.44 -3.35 -9.55
N ARG A 102 6.63 -3.64 -10.09
CA ARG A 102 7.90 -3.37 -9.40
C ARG A 102 8.07 -1.88 -9.15
N LEU A 103 7.75 -1.03 -10.13
CA LEU A 103 7.80 0.42 -9.96
C LEU A 103 6.88 0.90 -8.82
N ILE A 104 5.62 0.47 -8.79
CA ILE A 104 4.67 0.79 -7.72
C ILE A 104 5.23 0.35 -6.36
N LEU A 105 5.69 -0.90 -6.27
CA LEU A 105 6.29 -1.46 -5.06
C LEU A 105 7.44 -0.61 -4.55
N ARG A 106 8.38 -0.25 -5.43
CA ARG A 106 9.58 0.52 -5.07
C ARG A 106 9.27 1.97 -4.70
N ILE A 107 8.25 2.58 -5.31
CA ILE A 107 7.78 3.90 -4.90
C ILE A 107 7.18 3.84 -3.48
N LEU A 108 6.35 2.84 -3.18
CA LEU A 108 5.75 2.68 -1.86
C LEU A 108 6.80 2.39 -0.78
N GLU A 109 7.78 1.52 -1.07
CA GLU A 109 8.92 1.27 -0.20
C GLU A 109 9.69 2.56 0.09
N LYS A 110 10.07 3.33 -0.94
CA LYS A 110 10.80 4.60 -0.78
C LYS A 110 10.00 5.61 0.05
N LEU A 111 8.70 5.74 -0.19
CA LEU A 111 7.83 6.62 0.61
C LEU A 111 7.81 6.19 2.08
N PHE A 112 7.71 4.88 2.34
CA PHE A 112 7.73 4.33 3.68
C PHE A 112 9.08 4.59 4.38
N ASP A 113 10.20 4.37 3.70
CA ASP A 113 11.54 4.65 4.20
C ASP A 113 11.76 6.16 4.50
N MET A 114 11.06 7.03 3.77
CA MET A 114 11.03 8.45 4.07
C MET A 114 10.02 8.82 5.19
N GLY A 115 9.37 7.85 5.82
CA GLY A 115 8.40 8.06 6.90
C GLY A 115 6.97 8.34 6.41
N TRP A 116 6.66 8.18 5.13
CA TRP A 116 5.32 8.32 4.61
C TRP A 116 4.56 6.99 4.66
N VAL A 117 3.63 6.87 5.60
CA VAL A 117 2.83 5.67 5.82
C VAL A 117 1.47 5.83 5.16
N LEU A 118 1.11 4.85 4.33
CA LEU A 118 -0.19 4.83 3.65
C LEU A 118 -1.32 4.76 4.67
N GLN A 119 -2.31 5.63 4.53
CA GLN A 119 -3.53 5.65 5.36
C GLN A 119 -4.70 5.04 4.64
N GLY A 120 -4.72 5.13 3.33
CA GLY A 120 -5.79 4.57 2.53
C GLY A 120 -5.61 4.85 1.06
N SER A 121 -6.30 4.06 0.26
CA SER A 121 -6.48 4.25 -1.17
C SER A 121 -7.95 4.63 -1.40
N MET A 122 -8.18 5.65 -2.20
CA MET A 122 -9.51 6.15 -2.51
C MET A 122 -9.68 6.26 -4.02
N GLU A 123 -10.77 5.70 -4.53
CA GLU A 123 -11.20 5.95 -5.90
C GLU A 123 -11.95 7.29 -5.95
N MET A 124 -11.28 8.33 -6.46
CA MET A 124 -11.84 9.69 -6.59
C MET A 124 -12.39 9.92 -8.00
N THR A 125 -13.15 8.96 -8.55
CA THR A 125 -13.74 9.11 -9.87
C THR A 125 -15.05 9.88 -9.78
N ILE A 126 -15.06 11.14 -10.19
CA ILE A 126 -16.28 11.85 -10.50
C ILE A 126 -16.80 11.30 -11.84
N LYS A 127 -17.79 10.43 -11.79
CA LYS A 127 -18.56 10.08 -13.00
C LYS A 127 -19.24 11.35 -13.48
N SER A 128 -18.63 12.10 -14.38
CA SER A 128 -19.29 13.16 -15.11
C SER A 128 -20.43 12.51 -15.91
N VAL A 129 -21.64 12.65 -15.41
CA VAL A 129 -22.85 12.30 -16.14
C VAL A 129 -23.07 13.38 -17.20
N SER A 130 -22.17 13.50 -18.15
CA SER A 130 -22.39 14.33 -19.32
C SER A 130 -23.07 13.49 -20.40
N LYS A 131 -24.12 14.06 -20.99
CA LYS A 131 -25.04 13.50 -22.00
C LYS A 131 -24.36 13.12 -23.33
N GLY A 132 -23.18 12.48 -23.31
CA GLY A 132 -22.46 12.10 -24.51
C GLY A 132 -21.67 10.80 -24.34
N LYS A 133 -22.38 9.71 -24.03
CA LYS A 133 -21.78 8.36 -23.90
C LYS A 133 -20.95 7.87 -25.12
N ILE A 134 -21.01 8.57 -26.26
CA ILE A 134 -20.32 8.18 -27.48
C ILE A 134 -18.89 8.75 -27.52
N PHE A 135 -18.65 9.94 -26.99
CA PHE A 135 -17.34 10.61 -27.09
C PHE A 135 -16.28 10.05 -26.14
N THR A 136 -16.69 9.62 -24.94
CA THR A 136 -15.81 8.98 -23.96
C THR A 136 -15.32 7.62 -24.43
N ARG A 137 -16.15 6.87 -25.17
CA ARG A 137 -15.81 5.54 -25.69
C ARG A 137 -14.79 5.57 -26.85
N ILE A 138 -14.73 6.67 -27.60
CA ILE A 138 -13.80 6.82 -28.74
C ILE A 138 -12.41 7.27 -28.25
N MET A 139 -12.32 8.06 -27.18
CA MET A 139 -11.06 8.62 -26.67
C MET A 139 -10.39 7.78 -25.58
N GLY A 140 -11.04 6.75 -25.04
CA GLY A 140 -10.44 5.84 -24.02
C GLY A 140 -9.95 6.57 -22.77
N TRP A 141 -10.59 7.65 -22.35
CA TRP A 141 -10.14 8.51 -21.27
C TRP A 141 -11.02 8.35 -20.03
N THR A 142 -11.04 7.16 -19.47
CA THR A 142 -11.54 6.98 -18.11
C THR A 142 -10.35 7.21 -17.17
N ASP A 143 -10.30 8.39 -16.57
CA ASP A 143 -9.37 8.69 -15.48
C ASP A 143 -9.83 7.90 -14.24
N HIS A 144 -9.57 6.59 -14.20
CA HIS A 144 -9.70 5.79 -12.98
C HIS A 144 -8.44 6.00 -12.16
N LEU A 145 -8.57 6.74 -11.09
CA LEU A 145 -7.43 7.25 -10.34
C LEU A 145 -7.48 6.69 -8.94
N ASP A 146 -6.59 5.75 -8.66
CA ASP A 146 -6.27 5.46 -7.28
C ASP A 146 -5.51 6.64 -6.68
N THR A 147 -6.13 7.24 -5.69
CA THR A 147 -5.54 8.29 -4.86
C THR A 147 -5.03 7.65 -3.59
N LEU A 148 -3.70 7.63 -3.42
CA LEU A 148 -3.04 7.10 -2.24
C LEU A 148 -2.75 8.24 -1.27
N ILE A 149 -3.30 8.17 -0.07
CA ILE A 149 -3.11 9.18 0.98
C ILE A 149 -2.11 8.66 2.00
N PHE A 150 -1.09 9.48 2.26
CA PHE A 150 -0.01 9.18 3.18
C PHE A 150 -0.01 10.14 4.35
N ARG A 151 0.39 9.64 5.51
CA ARG A 151 0.66 10.41 6.72
C ARG A 151 2.14 10.33 7.04
N LYS A 152 2.76 11.48 7.35
CA LYS A 152 4.14 11.52 7.83
C LYS A 152 4.21 10.96 9.24
N GLN A 153 5.10 10.01 9.45
CA GLN A 153 5.39 9.41 10.74
C GLN A 153 6.79 9.85 11.21
N ASP A 154 6.88 10.22 12.47
CA ASP A 154 8.12 10.53 13.15
C ASP A 154 8.05 9.89 14.55
N PRO A 155 9.00 9.00 14.94
CA PRO A 155 10.14 8.53 14.13
C PRO A 155 9.72 7.72 12.91
N VAL A 156 10.62 7.66 11.91
CA VAL A 156 10.45 6.85 10.70
C VAL A 156 10.20 5.38 11.06
N PRO A 157 9.27 4.69 10.38
CA PRO A 157 9.02 3.28 10.66
C PRO A 157 10.25 2.40 10.43
N PRO A 158 10.32 1.22 11.09
CA PRO A 158 11.42 0.29 10.92
C PRO A 158 11.48 -0.21 9.47
N PRO A 159 12.69 -0.54 8.96
CA PRO A 159 12.87 -1.01 7.59
C PRO A 159 12.16 -2.34 7.35
N CYS A 160 11.58 -2.50 6.17
CA CYS A 160 10.81 -3.68 5.78
C CYS A 160 11.34 -4.33 4.50
N ASP A 161 11.09 -5.64 4.37
CA ASP A 161 11.11 -6.36 3.10
C ASP A 161 9.76 -6.20 2.42
N TRP A 162 9.76 -6.11 1.09
CA TRP A 162 8.58 -5.83 0.31
C TRP A 162 8.38 -6.82 -0.82
N ILE A 163 7.15 -7.28 -1.01
CA ILE A 163 6.74 -8.08 -2.15
C ILE A 163 5.41 -7.55 -2.69
N CYS A 164 5.15 -7.77 -3.98
CA CYS A 164 3.82 -7.53 -4.53
C CYS A 164 3.25 -8.77 -5.17
N ILE A 165 1.95 -8.96 -4.97
CA ILE A 165 1.18 -10.11 -5.45
C ILE A 165 0.12 -9.60 -6.41
N SER A 166 0.01 -10.24 -7.56
CA SER A 166 -1.03 -9.93 -8.54
C SER A 166 -1.80 -11.16 -8.95
N PHE A 167 -3.06 -10.94 -9.29
CA PHE A 167 -4.00 -11.92 -9.76
C PHE A 167 -4.26 -11.67 -11.25
N ASP A 168 -3.53 -12.36 -12.12
CA ASP A 168 -3.56 -12.11 -13.56
C ASP A 168 -4.46 -13.10 -14.29
N ASN A 169 -5.15 -12.61 -15.29
CA ASN A 169 -6.12 -13.39 -16.02
C ASN A 169 -7.12 -14.04 -15.03
N SER A 170 -7.69 -15.16 -15.40
CA SER A 170 -8.62 -15.87 -14.53
C SER A 170 -7.97 -16.91 -13.61
N ASP A 171 -6.67 -17.23 -13.81
CA ASP A 171 -6.02 -18.39 -13.19
C ASP A 171 -4.62 -18.16 -12.64
N LYS A 172 -4.02 -16.96 -12.84
CA LYS A 172 -2.62 -16.73 -12.48
C LYS A 172 -2.48 -15.97 -11.18
N LEU A 173 -1.60 -16.44 -10.31
CA LEU A 173 -1.05 -15.68 -9.19
C LEU A 173 0.44 -15.47 -9.45
N LYS A 174 0.89 -14.24 -9.31
CA LYS A 174 2.30 -13.87 -9.42
C LYS A 174 2.75 -13.14 -8.16
N ILE A 175 4.00 -13.38 -7.77
CA ILE A 175 4.74 -12.55 -6.81
C ILE A 175 5.95 -12.01 -7.55
N VAL A 176 6.09 -10.70 -7.54
CA VAL A 176 7.19 -10.00 -8.20
C VAL A 176 8.18 -9.54 -7.14
N ASP A 177 9.46 -9.47 -7.52
CA ASP A 177 10.54 -8.90 -6.74
C ASP A 177 11.13 -9.84 -5.67
N ALA A 178 11.71 -10.95 -6.16
CA ALA A 178 12.51 -11.90 -5.39
C ALA A 178 11.82 -12.42 -4.10
N PRO A 179 10.65 -13.07 -4.20
CA PRO A 179 9.98 -13.58 -3.02
C PRO A 179 10.86 -14.63 -2.30
N PRO A 180 10.85 -14.67 -0.95
CA PRO A 180 11.58 -15.69 -0.20
C PRO A 180 11.19 -17.10 -0.64
N LYS A 181 12.19 -17.98 -0.80
CA LYS A 181 11.97 -19.33 -1.31
C LYS A 181 11.06 -20.16 -0.40
N ASP A 182 11.23 -20.05 0.90
CA ASP A 182 10.42 -20.71 1.91
C ASP A 182 8.94 -20.28 1.84
N LEU A 183 8.68 -19.00 1.62
CA LEU A 183 7.34 -18.49 1.38
C LEU A 183 6.72 -19.09 0.11
N THR A 184 7.46 -19.11 -0.99
CA THR A 184 6.94 -19.66 -2.26
C THR A 184 6.67 -21.17 -2.17
N ASP A 185 7.53 -21.91 -1.47
CA ASP A 185 7.33 -23.34 -1.21
C ASP A 185 6.08 -23.57 -0.33
N ALA A 186 5.86 -22.72 0.69
CA ALA A 186 4.66 -22.79 1.54
C ALA A 186 3.38 -22.47 0.76
N ILE A 187 3.40 -21.49 -0.13
CA ILE A 187 2.26 -21.17 -1.01
C ILE A 187 1.94 -22.37 -1.92
N LEU A 188 2.94 -22.98 -2.52
CA LEU A 188 2.75 -24.19 -3.32
C LEU A 188 2.15 -25.34 -2.52
N GLN A 189 2.60 -25.52 -1.29
CA GLN A 189 2.03 -26.54 -0.39
C GLN A 189 0.58 -26.21 -0.02
N THR A 190 0.28 -24.97 0.28
CA THR A 190 -1.06 -24.50 0.67
C THR A 190 -2.07 -24.68 -0.46
N PHE A 191 -1.68 -24.37 -1.69
CA PHE A 191 -2.55 -24.54 -2.86
C PHE A 191 -2.58 -25.99 -3.37
N GLY A 192 -1.52 -26.76 -3.14
CA GLY A 192 -1.48 -28.19 -3.38
C GLY A 192 -1.96 -28.61 -4.77
N ARG A 193 -3.09 -29.33 -4.81
CA ARG A 193 -3.66 -29.88 -6.06
C ARG A 193 -4.25 -28.82 -6.99
N ASP A 194 -4.51 -27.62 -6.49
CA ASP A 194 -5.03 -26.52 -7.29
C ASP A 194 -3.96 -25.89 -8.19
N VAL A 195 -2.66 -26.19 -7.95
CA VAL A 195 -1.55 -25.74 -8.80
C VAL A 195 -1.41 -26.64 -10.01
N ARG A 196 -1.68 -26.10 -11.22
CA ARG A 196 -1.49 -26.81 -12.49
C ARG A 196 -0.08 -26.63 -13.06
N ARG A 197 0.44 -25.44 -12.99
CA ARG A 197 1.76 -25.09 -13.55
C ARG A 197 2.42 -24.07 -12.66
N ARG A 198 3.75 -24.13 -12.56
CA ARG A 198 4.57 -23.16 -11.84
C ARG A 198 5.74 -22.70 -12.71
N GLU A 199 6.09 -21.41 -12.57
CA GLU A 199 7.27 -20.80 -13.15
C GLU A 199 7.95 -20.02 -12.00
N ILE A 200 9.16 -20.42 -11.64
CA ILE A 200 9.91 -19.82 -10.54
C ILE A 200 11.26 -19.41 -11.09
N THR A 201 11.59 -18.12 -10.93
CA THR A 201 12.89 -17.53 -11.23
C THR A 201 13.38 -16.77 -10.00
N ASP A 202 14.61 -16.28 -10.00
CA ASP A 202 15.18 -15.56 -8.85
C ASP A 202 14.41 -14.26 -8.52
N ASP A 203 13.75 -13.65 -9.52
CA ASP A 203 13.04 -12.39 -9.41
C ASP A 203 11.51 -12.51 -9.45
N ARG A 204 10.97 -13.72 -9.65
CA ARG A 204 9.55 -13.92 -9.85
C ARG A 204 9.07 -15.33 -9.49
N PHE A 205 7.93 -15.37 -8.82
CA PHE A 205 7.14 -16.56 -8.63
C PHE A 205 5.82 -16.43 -9.38
N LYS A 206 5.44 -17.43 -10.17
CA LYS A 206 4.19 -17.46 -10.90
C LYS A 206 3.60 -18.87 -10.87
N VAL A 207 2.33 -18.95 -10.54
CA VAL A 207 1.55 -20.19 -10.57
C VAL A 207 0.28 -20.02 -11.39
N HIS A 208 -0.09 -21.09 -12.10
CA HIS A 208 -1.38 -21.23 -12.75
C HIS A 208 -2.23 -22.18 -11.90
N LEU A 209 -3.42 -21.74 -11.57
CA LEU A 209 -4.35 -22.47 -10.72
C LEU A 209 -5.43 -23.17 -11.57
N ALA A 210 -6.07 -24.17 -10.98
CA ALA A 210 -7.21 -24.85 -11.56
C ALA A 210 -8.48 -23.97 -11.45
N ASP A 211 -9.47 -24.27 -12.28
CA ASP A 211 -10.86 -23.79 -12.13
C ASP A 211 -11.04 -22.26 -12.12
N VAL A 212 -10.11 -21.53 -12.76
CA VAL A 212 -10.19 -20.06 -12.98
C VAL A 212 -10.63 -19.25 -11.74
N PRO A 213 -9.92 -19.36 -10.61
CA PRO A 213 -10.37 -18.84 -9.33
C PRO A 213 -10.55 -17.32 -9.29
N TRP A 214 -9.95 -16.57 -10.20
CA TRP A 214 -10.05 -15.11 -10.24
C TRP A 214 -11.23 -14.59 -11.10
N ASN A 215 -11.98 -15.51 -11.73
CA ASN A 215 -13.24 -15.23 -12.42
C ASN A 215 -14.33 -16.22 -12.00
N PRO A 216 -14.66 -16.31 -10.71
CA PRO A 216 -15.58 -17.31 -10.20
C PRO A 216 -17.04 -16.93 -10.46
N SER A 217 -17.89 -17.94 -10.63
CA SER A 217 -19.33 -17.78 -10.68
C SER A 217 -20.04 -18.68 -9.65
N GLY A 218 -21.24 -18.30 -9.23
CA GLY A 218 -22.04 -19.10 -8.30
C GLY A 218 -21.30 -19.45 -7.01
N THR A 219 -21.29 -20.73 -6.67
CA THR A 219 -20.64 -21.26 -5.44
C THR A 219 -19.12 -21.20 -5.49
N ASP A 220 -18.50 -21.09 -6.66
CA ASP A 220 -17.05 -21.00 -6.78
C ASP A 220 -16.51 -19.67 -6.20
N THR A 221 -17.36 -18.65 -6.10
CA THR A 221 -17.02 -17.41 -5.37
C THR A 221 -16.62 -17.67 -3.92
N VAL A 222 -17.18 -18.68 -3.26
CA VAL A 222 -16.81 -19.08 -1.89
C VAL A 222 -15.44 -19.75 -1.88
N LYS A 223 -15.18 -20.65 -2.84
CA LYS A 223 -13.87 -21.32 -2.97
C LYS A 223 -12.75 -20.30 -3.18
N THR A 224 -12.96 -19.29 -4.04
CA THR A 224 -12.00 -18.20 -4.26
C THR A 224 -11.68 -17.45 -2.97
N ARG A 225 -12.69 -17.14 -2.16
CA ARG A 225 -12.48 -16.46 -0.87
C ARG A 225 -11.70 -17.32 0.11
N ILE A 226 -12.00 -18.62 0.18
CA ILE A 226 -11.22 -19.56 0.98
C ILE A 226 -9.76 -19.62 0.51
N LEU A 227 -9.52 -19.60 -0.79
CA LEU A 227 -8.17 -19.59 -1.36
C LEU A 227 -7.41 -18.31 -0.98
N LEU A 228 -8.08 -17.16 -1.04
CA LEU A 228 -7.50 -15.87 -0.60
C LEU A 228 -7.19 -15.87 0.89
N LEU A 229 -8.09 -16.37 1.74
CA LEU A 229 -7.83 -16.48 3.19
C LEU A 229 -6.60 -17.36 3.46
N LYS A 230 -6.49 -18.51 2.82
CA LYS A 230 -5.31 -19.38 2.93
C LYS A 230 -4.02 -18.70 2.47
N LEU A 231 -4.09 -17.88 1.41
CA LEU A 231 -2.95 -17.09 0.95
C LEU A 231 -2.51 -16.09 2.03
N ILE A 232 -3.47 -15.31 2.58
CA ILE A 232 -3.19 -14.31 3.62
C ILE A 232 -2.62 -14.97 4.87
N GLU A 233 -3.23 -16.06 5.35
CA GLU A 233 -2.71 -16.84 6.48
C GLU A 233 -1.28 -17.37 6.24
N THR A 234 -0.98 -17.75 4.97
CA THR A 234 0.36 -18.19 4.61
C THR A 234 1.34 -17.03 4.62
N LEU A 235 0.97 -15.86 4.09
CA LEU A 235 1.79 -14.66 4.13
C LEU A 235 2.12 -14.26 5.58
N GLU A 236 1.13 -14.23 6.46
CA GLU A 236 1.31 -13.87 7.88
C GLU A 236 2.22 -14.86 8.62
N ARG A 237 2.12 -16.16 8.36
CA ARG A 237 3.08 -17.14 8.92
C ARG A 237 4.54 -16.85 8.58
N PHE A 238 4.78 -16.11 7.49
CA PHE A 238 6.11 -15.66 7.06
C PHE A 238 6.37 -14.18 7.39
N GLY A 239 5.54 -13.58 8.25
CA GLY A 239 5.69 -12.21 8.73
C GLY A 239 5.20 -11.13 7.77
N PHE A 240 4.69 -11.49 6.60
CA PHE A 240 4.18 -10.52 5.63
C PHE A 240 2.75 -10.11 5.94
N THR A 241 2.50 -8.81 6.02
CA THR A 241 1.16 -8.22 6.14
C THR A 241 0.81 -7.45 4.87
N ILE A 242 -0.49 -7.34 4.58
CA ILE A 242 -0.97 -6.49 3.49
C ILE A 242 -0.79 -5.04 3.90
N TYR A 243 0.02 -4.30 3.13
CA TYR A 243 0.24 -2.87 3.31
C TYR A 243 -0.73 -2.04 2.48
N ALA A 244 -0.96 -2.43 1.24
CA ALA A 244 -1.85 -1.75 0.31
C ALA A 244 -2.54 -2.73 -0.64
N THR A 245 -3.76 -2.39 -1.02
CA THR A 245 -4.43 -2.97 -2.20
C THR A 245 -4.62 -1.86 -3.21
N ILE A 246 -4.07 -2.04 -4.40
CA ILE A 246 -4.17 -1.06 -5.48
C ILE A 246 -5.00 -1.68 -6.58
N GLY A 247 -6.20 -1.15 -6.78
CA GLY A 247 -7.12 -1.59 -7.83
C GLY A 247 -6.69 -1.04 -9.17
N SER A 248 -6.67 -1.90 -10.17
CA SER A 248 -6.47 -1.53 -11.56
C SER A 248 -7.75 -1.88 -12.33
N LYS A 249 -8.65 -0.91 -12.48
CA LYS A 249 -9.89 -1.12 -13.24
C LYS A 249 -9.63 -0.94 -14.72
N GLY A 250 -9.83 -2.02 -15.51
CA GLY A 250 -9.89 -1.94 -16.96
C GLY A 250 -11.17 -1.24 -17.44
N GLU A 251 -11.14 -0.68 -18.65
CA GLU A 251 -12.33 -0.13 -19.32
C GLU A 251 -13.42 -1.19 -19.56
N ASP A 252 -13.01 -2.45 -19.69
CA ASP A 252 -13.87 -3.61 -19.77
C ASP A 252 -13.90 -4.27 -18.39
N GLU A 253 -15.07 -4.41 -17.78
CA GLU A 253 -15.31 -4.99 -16.45
C GLU A 253 -14.70 -6.40 -16.25
N GLU A 254 -14.16 -7.00 -17.32
CA GLU A 254 -13.57 -8.36 -17.34
C GLU A 254 -12.13 -8.44 -16.83
N GLY A 255 -11.49 -7.36 -16.39
CA GLY A 255 -10.05 -7.38 -16.10
C GLY A 255 -9.54 -6.55 -14.93
N ALA A 256 -10.37 -6.27 -13.92
CA ALA A 256 -9.85 -5.64 -12.71
C ALA A 256 -8.76 -6.51 -12.08
N GLN A 257 -7.53 -6.00 -12.04
CA GLN A 257 -6.39 -6.70 -11.47
C GLN A 257 -5.98 -5.98 -10.19
N ASP A 258 -6.35 -6.56 -9.05
CA ASP A 258 -5.91 -6.05 -7.76
C ASP A 258 -4.43 -6.42 -7.53
N LEU A 259 -3.65 -5.43 -7.13
CA LEU A 259 -2.28 -5.60 -6.71
C LEU A 259 -2.23 -5.55 -5.19
N LEU A 260 -1.81 -6.63 -4.54
CA LEU A 260 -1.53 -6.64 -3.12
C LEU A 260 -0.06 -6.31 -2.90
N VAL A 261 0.20 -5.21 -2.21
CA VAL A 261 1.54 -4.87 -1.73
C VAL A 261 1.65 -5.33 -0.29
N CYS A 262 2.64 -6.19 -0.02
CA CYS A 262 2.87 -6.76 1.30
C CYS A 262 4.24 -6.35 1.82
N GLN A 263 4.33 -6.18 3.14
CA GLN A 263 5.58 -5.83 3.83
C GLN A 263 5.83 -6.76 5.00
N ARG A 264 7.12 -6.92 5.37
CA ARG A 264 7.59 -7.63 6.56
C ARG A 264 8.73 -6.83 7.18
N GLN A 265 8.71 -6.61 8.49
CA GLN A 265 9.85 -6.00 9.16
C GLN A 265 11.12 -6.84 8.96
N LYS A 266 12.26 -6.21 8.66
CA LYS A 266 13.52 -6.94 8.38
C LYS A 266 14.05 -7.72 9.57
N ASP A 267 13.72 -7.31 10.79
CA ASP A 267 14.06 -7.98 12.05
C ASP A 267 13.04 -9.02 12.50
N TRP A 268 11.97 -9.26 11.71
CA TRP A 268 10.99 -10.28 12.04
C TRP A 268 11.62 -11.68 12.02
N ALA A 269 11.31 -12.47 13.05
CA ALA A 269 11.73 -13.87 13.16
C ALA A 269 10.53 -14.82 13.16
N PRO A 270 10.66 -16.05 12.66
CA PRO A 270 9.57 -17.03 12.66
C PRO A 270 8.98 -17.23 14.07
N GLY A 271 7.65 -17.11 14.17
CA GLY A 271 6.91 -17.18 15.42
C GLY A 271 6.81 -15.87 16.20
N ALA A 272 7.44 -14.80 15.75
CA ALA A 272 7.24 -13.47 16.32
C ALA A 272 5.81 -12.95 15.97
N PRO A 273 5.16 -12.19 16.88
CA PRO A 273 3.87 -11.61 16.60
C PRO A 273 3.94 -10.62 15.45
N ILE A 274 2.86 -10.55 14.68
CA ILE A 274 2.68 -9.57 13.61
C ILE A 274 1.78 -8.46 14.14
N TRP A 275 2.22 -7.23 14.01
CA TRP A 275 1.43 -6.08 14.40
C TRP A 275 0.68 -5.54 13.20
N HIS A 276 -0.65 -5.62 13.27
CA HIS A 276 -1.53 -4.96 12.32
C HIS A 276 -1.67 -3.48 12.72
N ARG A 277 -1.68 -2.60 11.74
CA ARG A 277 -1.85 -1.13 11.92
C ARG A 277 -3.31 -0.74 11.76
#